data_b353279ca614bc703acd4630d9a11a0b
#
_entry.id   b353279ca614bc703acd4630d9a11a0b
#
_cell.length_a   1.000
_cell.length_b   1.000
_cell.length_c   1.000
_cell.angle_alpha   90.00
_cell.angle_beta   90.00
_cell.angle_gamma   90.00
#
_symmetry.space_group_name_H-M   'P 1'
#
loop_
_entity.id
_entity.type
_entity.pdbx_description
1 polymer ?
#
loop_
_entity_poly.entity_id
_entity_poly.type
_entity_poly.pdbx_seq_one_letter_code
_entity_poly.pdbx_strand_id
1 'polypeptide(L)'
;MAANHGSRAPRKDDEYFDLLSNICEGSRYTLRNQRTSGSNEGFEHVAVLPGHLKLEWLLRRFPPRPVWSLYVFVNGFLTIALLALLAVITNSPFVFPSLGPTAYLLFIAPLAENSSPRNTILGHAIGLICGYAAFSMTGAANLPFGVHAGVYWPRILAAALSLSTPGAFMVLLRASHPPAGATTLIVSLGIISKPKELVIIEVAVFLLVAQALVINRLAGLPYPIWRWREISKA
;
A
#
# COMPACT_ATOMS: atom_id res chain seq x y z
N MET A 1 34.33 -9.23 41.03
CA MET A 1 34.11 -8.43 39.80
C MET A 1 32.89 -9.00 39.08
N ALA A 2 31.72 -8.41 39.27
CA ALA A 2 30.50 -8.83 38.62
C ALA A 2 30.32 -7.99 37.35
N ALA A 3 30.28 -8.65 36.21
CA ALA A 3 30.07 -8.00 34.90
C ALA A 3 28.62 -7.49 34.83
N ASN A 4 28.48 -6.19 34.78
CA ASN A 4 27.20 -5.48 34.56
C ASN A 4 26.73 -5.72 33.13
N HIS A 5 25.78 -6.65 32.94
CA HIS A 5 25.05 -6.80 31.72
C HIS A 5 24.07 -5.62 31.59
N GLY A 6 24.55 -4.53 30.99
CA GLY A 6 23.70 -3.40 30.62
C GLY A 6 22.59 -3.87 29.67
N SER A 7 21.37 -3.92 30.16
CA SER A 7 20.18 -4.12 29.34
C SER A 7 20.07 -2.94 28.37
N ARG A 8 20.37 -3.17 27.10
CA ARG A 8 20.08 -2.20 26.04
C ARG A 8 18.57 -2.00 25.97
N ALA A 9 18.12 -0.78 26.09
CA ALA A 9 16.74 -0.44 25.82
C ALA A 9 16.32 -0.97 24.43
N PRO A 10 15.13 -1.60 24.29
CA PRO A 10 14.67 -2.12 23.02
C PRO A 10 14.64 -0.98 21.99
N ARG A 11 15.13 -1.24 20.80
CA ARG A 11 15.04 -0.27 19.70
C ARG A 11 13.58 -0.24 19.23
N LYS A 12 13.10 0.91 18.74
CA LYS A 12 11.74 1.05 18.19
C LYS A 12 11.41 0.00 17.12
N ASP A 13 12.43 -0.47 16.40
CA ASP A 13 12.27 -1.50 15.37
C ASP A 13 11.96 -2.87 15.98
N ASP A 14 12.56 -3.20 17.14
CA ASP A 14 12.33 -4.47 17.81
C ASP A 14 10.89 -4.50 18.38
N GLU A 15 10.42 -3.36 18.90
CA GLU A 15 9.03 -3.19 19.36
C GLU A 15 8.01 -3.36 18.22
N TYR A 16 8.30 -2.86 17.00
CA TYR A 16 7.44 -3.07 15.83
C TYR A 16 7.35 -4.54 15.41
N PHE A 17 8.46 -5.27 15.40
CA PHE A 17 8.47 -6.69 15.06
C PHE A 17 7.80 -7.56 16.12
N ASP A 18 7.96 -7.21 17.39
CA ASP A 18 7.25 -7.86 18.50
C ASP A 18 5.74 -7.59 18.40
N LEU A 19 5.34 -6.37 18.03
CA LEU A 19 3.94 -6.04 17.77
C LEU A 19 3.36 -6.88 16.64
N LEU A 20 4.07 -7.04 15.52
CA LEU A 20 3.63 -7.87 14.41
C LEU A 20 3.48 -9.34 14.81
N SER A 21 4.42 -9.89 15.57
CA SER A 21 4.35 -11.28 16.04
C SER A 21 3.16 -11.48 16.98
N ASN A 22 2.92 -10.54 17.90
CA ASN A 22 1.80 -10.57 18.84
C ASN A 22 0.44 -10.43 18.13
N ILE A 23 0.35 -9.59 17.09
CA ILE A 23 -0.86 -9.44 16.27
C ILE A 23 -1.17 -10.73 15.52
N CYS A 24 -0.15 -11.40 14.95
CA CYS A 24 -0.31 -12.68 14.29
C CYS A 24 -0.78 -13.78 15.28
N GLU A 25 -0.31 -13.77 16.52
CA GLU A 25 -0.77 -14.67 17.58
C GLU A 25 -2.21 -14.38 18.01
N GLY A 26 -2.54 -13.12 18.28
CA GLY A 26 -3.87 -12.69 18.69
C GLY A 26 -4.93 -13.01 17.64
N SER A 27 -4.60 -12.85 16.36
CA SER A 27 -5.50 -13.21 15.25
C SER A 27 -5.85 -14.71 15.24
N ARG A 28 -4.89 -15.59 15.57
CA ARG A 28 -5.17 -17.04 15.68
C ARG A 28 -6.02 -17.40 16.88
N TYR A 29 -5.84 -16.71 18.00
CA TYR A 29 -6.66 -16.92 19.19
C TYR A 29 -8.12 -16.58 18.91
N THR A 30 -8.35 -15.48 18.21
CA THR A 30 -9.69 -15.03 17.81
C THR A 30 -10.35 -16.00 16.82
N LEU A 31 -9.60 -16.46 15.80
CA LEU A 31 -10.11 -17.45 14.83
C LEU A 31 -10.37 -18.82 15.47
N ARG A 32 -9.56 -19.23 16.45
CA ARG A 32 -9.76 -20.49 17.18
C ARG A 32 -10.99 -20.43 18.08
N ASN A 33 -11.22 -19.31 18.75
CA ASN A 33 -12.40 -19.12 19.60
C ASN A 33 -13.69 -18.95 18.81
N GLN A 34 -13.63 -18.36 17.59
CA GLN A 34 -14.79 -18.30 16.69
C GLN A 34 -15.19 -19.66 16.14
N ARG A 35 -14.24 -20.59 15.95
CA ARG A 35 -14.55 -21.99 15.57
C ARG A 35 -15.32 -22.75 16.64
N THR A 36 -15.15 -22.40 17.91
CA THR A 36 -15.89 -23.03 19.03
C THR A 36 -17.25 -22.38 19.27
N SER A 37 -17.50 -21.19 18.73
CA SER A 37 -18.75 -20.42 18.90
C SER A 37 -19.58 -20.37 17.62
N GLY A 38 -19.80 -21.47 16.96
CA GLY A 38 -20.88 -21.79 16.00
C GLY A 38 -21.49 -20.71 15.09
N SER A 39 -20.81 -19.62 14.73
CA SER A 39 -21.28 -18.62 13.77
C SER A 39 -20.65 -18.87 12.39
N ASN A 40 -21.41 -19.56 11.54
CA ASN A 40 -21.15 -19.76 10.12
C ASN A 40 -21.15 -18.41 9.38
N GLU A 41 -20.00 -17.82 9.14
CA GLU A 41 -19.83 -16.84 8.07
C GLU A 41 -18.71 -17.30 7.14
N GLY A 42 -19.14 -17.63 5.92
CA GLY A 42 -18.38 -18.34 4.90
C GLY A 42 -17.23 -17.58 4.31
N PHE A 43 -16.02 -17.78 4.82
CA PHE A 43 -14.74 -17.51 4.14
C PHE A 43 -13.64 -18.48 4.62
N GLU A 44 -13.95 -19.78 4.77
CA GLU A 44 -13.04 -20.79 5.36
C GLU A 44 -12.10 -21.50 4.37
N HIS A 45 -12.03 -21.13 3.11
CA HIS A 45 -11.15 -21.84 2.16
C HIS A 45 -10.21 -20.91 1.38
N VAL A 46 -9.45 -20.07 2.08
CA VAL A 46 -8.19 -19.57 1.50
C VAL A 46 -7.15 -20.69 1.69
N ALA A 47 -6.54 -21.14 0.59
CA ALA A 47 -5.55 -22.22 0.57
C ALA A 47 -4.55 -22.03 1.72
N VAL A 48 -4.55 -22.97 2.66
CA VAL A 48 -3.70 -22.91 3.83
C VAL A 48 -2.30 -23.34 3.41
N LEU A 49 -1.40 -22.39 3.25
CA LEU A 49 0.03 -22.72 3.12
C LEU A 49 0.46 -23.57 4.31
N PRO A 50 1.36 -24.56 4.10
CA PRO A 50 1.93 -25.34 5.18
C PRO A 50 2.45 -24.43 6.30
N GLY A 51 2.20 -24.78 7.55
CA GLY A 51 2.48 -23.90 8.70
C GLY A 51 3.89 -23.33 8.77
N HIS A 52 4.89 -24.05 8.25
CA HIS A 52 6.30 -23.65 8.17
C HIS A 52 6.60 -22.60 7.07
N LEU A 53 5.69 -22.35 6.13
CA LEU A 53 5.80 -21.27 5.13
C LEU A 53 5.08 -19.99 5.54
N LYS A 54 4.37 -19.99 6.67
CA LYS A 54 3.75 -18.77 7.18
C LYS A 54 4.82 -17.85 7.74
N LEU A 55 4.71 -16.57 7.41
CA LEU A 55 5.62 -15.52 7.86
C LEU A 55 5.82 -15.54 9.38
N GLU A 56 4.77 -15.83 10.13
CA GLU A 56 4.79 -15.96 11.57
C GLU A 56 5.75 -17.07 12.06
N TRP A 57 5.74 -18.23 11.43
CA TRP A 57 6.67 -19.33 11.77
C TRP A 57 8.11 -18.92 11.52
N LEU A 58 8.37 -18.23 10.39
CA LEU A 58 9.69 -17.72 10.03
C LEU A 58 10.17 -16.66 11.03
N LEU A 59 9.30 -15.73 11.45
CA LEU A 59 9.61 -14.69 12.42
C LEU A 59 9.93 -15.24 13.83
N ARG A 60 9.39 -16.42 14.18
CA ARG A 60 9.72 -17.11 15.44
C ARG A 60 11.03 -17.89 15.38
N ARG A 61 11.42 -18.38 14.20
CA ARG A 61 12.57 -19.28 14.02
C ARG A 61 13.84 -18.54 13.68
N PHE A 62 13.72 -17.38 12.97
CA PHE A 62 14.84 -16.62 12.44
C PHE A 62 14.78 -15.15 12.91
N PRO A 63 15.90 -14.42 12.86
CA PRO A 63 15.90 -12.99 13.18
C PRO A 63 14.86 -12.24 12.36
N PRO A 64 14.03 -11.38 13.00
CA PRO A 64 12.87 -10.77 12.31
C PRO A 64 13.25 -9.85 11.16
N ARG A 65 14.36 -9.09 11.28
CA ARG A 65 14.78 -8.13 10.23
C ARG A 65 15.07 -8.79 8.88
N PRO A 66 15.93 -9.81 8.76
CA PRO A 66 16.19 -10.45 7.46
C PRO A 66 14.94 -11.15 6.91
N VAL A 67 14.11 -11.76 7.75
CA VAL A 67 12.85 -12.39 7.30
C VAL A 67 11.92 -11.34 6.71
N TRP A 68 11.73 -10.21 7.39
CA TRP A 68 10.90 -9.13 6.90
C TRP A 68 11.46 -8.47 5.64
N SER A 69 12.78 -8.24 5.59
CA SER A 69 13.45 -7.71 4.39
C SER A 69 13.24 -8.61 3.19
N LEU A 70 13.39 -9.93 3.36
CA LEU A 70 13.14 -10.89 2.29
C LEU A 70 11.67 -10.89 1.86
N TYR A 71 10.74 -10.81 2.82
CA TYR A 71 9.31 -10.71 2.55
C TYR A 71 8.97 -9.49 1.70
N VAL A 72 9.45 -8.30 2.08
CA VAL A 72 9.24 -7.05 1.35
C VAL A 72 9.88 -7.11 -0.04
N PHE A 73 11.10 -7.63 -0.13
CA PHE A 73 11.83 -7.75 -1.39
C PHE A 73 11.11 -8.67 -2.39
N VAL A 74 10.77 -9.88 -1.97
CA VAL A 74 10.12 -10.87 -2.85
C VAL A 74 8.75 -10.37 -3.31
N ASN A 75 7.94 -9.87 -2.39
CA ASN A 75 6.59 -9.44 -2.72
C ASN A 75 6.56 -8.14 -3.52
N GLY A 76 7.44 -7.19 -3.22
CA GLY A 76 7.61 -5.99 -4.01
C GLY A 76 8.06 -6.31 -5.43
N PHE A 77 9.05 -7.20 -5.58
CA PHE A 77 9.52 -7.66 -6.89
C PHE A 77 8.40 -8.35 -7.69
N LEU A 78 7.72 -9.33 -7.09
CA LEU A 78 6.64 -10.08 -7.77
C LEU A 78 5.49 -9.16 -8.19
N THR A 79 5.14 -8.21 -7.36
CA THR A 79 4.05 -7.27 -7.63
C THR A 79 4.36 -6.36 -8.81
N ILE A 80 5.52 -5.76 -8.84
CA ILE A 80 5.92 -4.88 -9.95
C ILE A 80 6.20 -5.69 -11.21
N ALA A 81 6.81 -6.87 -11.09
CA ALA A 81 7.05 -7.76 -12.23
C ALA A 81 5.73 -8.20 -12.90
N LEU A 82 4.69 -8.51 -12.11
CA LEU A 82 3.38 -8.86 -12.66
C LEU A 82 2.73 -7.69 -13.39
N LEU A 83 2.77 -6.48 -12.82
CA LEU A 83 2.26 -5.28 -13.49
C LEU A 83 3.06 -4.95 -14.76
N ALA A 84 4.38 -5.14 -14.73
CA ALA A 84 5.23 -4.96 -15.90
C ALA A 84 4.92 -5.98 -17.00
N LEU A 85 4.72 -7.24 -16.64
CA LEU A 85 4.29 -8.28 -17.58
C LEU A 85 2.94 -7.94 -18.21
N LEU A 86 1.99 -7.46 -17.40
CA LEU A 86 0.69 -7.02 -17.89
C LEU A 86 0.82 -5.83 -18.84
N ALA A 87 1.73 -4.89 -18.55
CA ALA A 87 2.02 -3.77 -19.44
C ALA A 87 2.54 -4.23 -20.81
N VAL A 88 3.42 -5.23 -20.85
CA VAL A 88 3.94 -5.83 -22.08
C VAL A 88 2.82 -6.52 -22.87
N ILE A 89 2.03 -7.37 -22.21
CA ILE A 89 0.96 -8.16 -22.87
C ILE A 89 -0.14 -7.25 -23.43
N THR A 90 -0.52 -6.21 -22.68
CA THR A 90 -1.63 -5.32 -23.08
C THR A 90 -1.19 -4.12 -23.90
N ASN A 91 0.12 -3.93 -24.08
CA ASN A 91 0.72 -2.73 -24.68
C ASN A 91 0.17 -1.43 -24.05
N SER A 92 -0.01 -1.45 -22.73
CA SER A 92 -0.59 -0.35 -21.97
C SER A 92 0.27 -0.04 -20.74
N PRO A 93 0.37 1.23 -20.32
CA PRO A 93 1.24 1.61 -19.22
C PRO A 93 0.63 1.20 -17.87
N PHE A 94 0.90 -0.03 -17.42
CA PHE A 94 0.49 -0.52 -16.09
C PHE A 94 1.54 -0.25 -14.99
N VAL A 95 2.73 0.23 -15.35
CA VAL A 95 3.77 0.58 -14.38
C VAL A 95 3.97 2.08 -14.34
N PHE A 96 3.68 2.67 -13.20
CA PHE A 96 3.82 4.10 -12.95
C PHE A 96 4.73 4.33 -11.74
N PRO A 97 5.49 5.43 -11.70
CA PRO A 97 6.36 5.74 -10.55
C PRO A 97 5.64 5.77 -9.20
N SER A 98 4.36 6.15 -9.17
CA SER A 98 3.55 6.20 -7.94
C SER A 98 3.17 4.82 -7.38
N LEU A 99 3.20 3.76 -8.19
CA LEU A 99 2.90 2.41 -7.72
C LEU A 99 4.04 1.80 -6.90
N GLY A 100 5.28 2.26 -7.11
CA GLY A 100 6.43 1.82 -6.31
C GLY A 100 6.24 2.10 -4.80
N PRO A 101 6.05 3.36 -4.39
CA PRO A 101 5.76 3.69 -3.00
C PRO A 101 4.50 3.01 -2.45
N THR A 102 3.48 2.80 -3.29
CA THR A 102 2.27 2.08 -2.90
C THR A 102 2.56 0.61 -2.61
N ALA A 103 3.24 -0.10 -3.52
CA ALA A 103 3.65 -1.49 -3.32
C ALA A 103 4.53 -1.63 -2.09
N TYR A 104 5.51 -0.72 -1.93
CA TYR A 104 6.38 -0.70 -0.76
C TYR A 104 5.56 -0.59 0.53
N LEU A 105 4.62 0.35 0.61
CA LEU A 105 3.79 0.57 1.80
C LEU A 105 2.92 -0.65 2.13
N LEU A 106 2.32 -1.29 1.12
CA LEU A 106 1.46 -2.46 1.30
C LEU A 106 2.19 -3.69 1.84
N PHE A 107 3.53 -3.77 1.70
CA PHE A 107 4.34 -4.88 2.21
C PHE A 107 5.23 -4.50 3.39
N ILE A 108 5.66 -3.25 3.53
CA ILE A 108 6.46 -2.82 4.68
C ILE A 108 5.60 -2.58 5.93
N ALA A 109 4.39 -2.05 5.75
CA ALA A 109 3.47 -1.73 6.82
C ALA A 109 2.03 -2.17 6.49
N PRO A 110 1.79 -3.47 6.24
CA PRO A 110 0.50 -3.97 5.75
C PRO A 110 -0.67 -3.72 6.72
N LEU A 111 -0.38 -3.64 8.02
CA LEU A 111 -1.39 -3.42 9.05
C LEU A 111 -1.61 -1.94 9.39
N ALA A 112 -0.96 -1.03 8.70
CA ALA A 112 -1.19 0.40 8.87
C ALA A 112 -2.51 0.83 8.20
N GLU A 113 -3.18 1.85 8.74
CA GLU A 113 -4.42 2.38 8.20
C GLU A 113 -4.29 2.80 6.73
N ASN A 114 -3.19 3.49 6.41
CA ASN A 114 -2.90 3.98 5.05
C ASN A 114 -2.52 2.88 4.05
N SER A 115 -2.33 1.62 4.51
CA SER A 115 -2.12 0.43 3.68
C SER A 115 -3.42 -0.34 3.41
N SER A 116 -4.55 0.09 3.97
CA SER A 116 -5.82 -0.61 3.77
C SER A 116 -6.29 -0.50 2.31
N PRO A 117 -6.96 -1.54 1.76
CA PRO A 117 -7.49 -1.53 0.41
C PRO A 117 -8.32 -0.30 0.09
N ARG A 118 -9.22 0.09 1.00
CA ARG A 118 -10.06 1.27 0.86
C ARG A 118 -9.22 2.55 0.71
N ASN A 119 -8.26 2.77 1.59
CA ASN A 119 -7.48 4.00 1.59
C ASN A 119 -6.56 4.08 0.37
N THR A 120 -6.01 2.95 -0.07
CA THR A 120 -5.19 2.88 -1.28
C THR A 120 -6.00 3.23 -2.53
N ILE A 121 -7.13 2.55 -2.75
CA ILE A 121 -7.98 2.77 -3.93
C ILE A 121 -8.56 4.18 -3.91
N LEU A 122 -9.22 4.59 -2.83
CA LEU A 122 -9.80 5.93 -2.75
C LEU A 122 -8.74 7.04 -2.80
N GLY A 123 -7.58 6.83 -2.19
CA GLY A 123 -6.48 7.78 -2.23
C GLY A 123 -6.01 8.06 -3.65
N HIS A 124 -5.76 7.00 -4.45
CA HIS A 124 -5.38 7.14 -5.84
C HIS A 124 -6.49 7.75 -6.69
N ALA A 125 -7.74 7.32 -6.54
CA ALA A 125 -8.89 7.91 -7.23
C ALA A 125 -9.02 9.42 -6.95
N ILE A 126 -8.93 9.84 -5.68
CA ILE A 126 -8.94 11.26 -5.29
C ILE A 126 -7.75 11.99 -5.94
N GLY A 127 -6.55 11.37 -5.89
CA GLY A 127 -5.34 11.94 -6.52
C GLY A 127 -5.49 12.14 -8.03
N LEU A 128 -6.04 11.17 -8.73
CA LEU A 128 -6.29 11.23 -10.18
C LEU A 128 -7.29 12.34 -10.51
N ILE A 129 -8.42 12.41 -9.80
CA ILE A 129 -9.46 13.41 -10.02
C ILE A 129 -8.93 14.81 -9.76
N CYS A 130 -8.30 15.05 -8.62
CA CYS A 130 -7.76 16.34 -8.24
C CYS A 130 -6.60 16.77 -9.16
N GLY A 131 -5.73 15.82 -9.51
CA GLY A 131 -4.62 16.06 -10.43
C GLY A 131 -5.10 16.48 -11.81
N TYR A 132 -6.10 15.78 -12.36
CA TYR A 132 -6.68 16.09 -13.65
C TYR A 132 -7.46 17.41 -13.64
N ALA A 133 -8.22 17.68 -12.58
CA ALA A 133 -8.92 18.95 -12.40
C ALA A 133 -7.92 20.12 -12.34
N ALA A 134 -6.87 20.03 -11.54
CA ALA A 134 -5.82 21.04 -11.46
C ALA A 134 -5.13 21.26 -12.81
N PHE A 135 -4.78 20.18 -13.52
CA PHE A 135 -4.18 20.23 -14.86
C PHE A 135 -5.05 20.98 -15.88
N SER A 136 -6.36 20.71 -15.86
CA SER A 136 -7.31 21.31 -16.80
C SER A 136 -7.64 22.76 -16.43
N MET A 137 -7.89 23.05 -15.16
CA MET A 137 -8.36 24.38 -14.69
C MET A 137 -7.27 25.45 -14.72
N THR A 138 -6.00 25.08 -14.53
CA THR A 138 -4.89 26.06 -14.53
C THR A 138 -4.39 26.40 -15.95
N GLY A 139 -4.89 25.73 -16.98
CA GLY A 139 -4.40 25.87 -18.35
C GLY A 139 -3.10 25.12 -18.62
N ALA A 140 -2.63 24.30 -17.67
CA ALA A 140 -1.44 23.46 -17.86
C ALA A 140 -1.61 22.46 -19.02
N ALA A 141 -2.84 22.10 -19.36
CA ALA A 141 -3.20 21.27 -20.49
C ALA A 141 -2.79 21.85 -21.86
N ASN A 142 -2.68 23.18 -21.95
CA ASN A 142 -2.32 23.88 -23.19
C ASN A 142 -0.80 24.04 -23.37
N LEU A 143 0.01 23.54 -22.41
CA LEU A 143 1.46 23.63 -22.47
C LEU A 143 2.06 22.35 -23.06
N PRO A 144 3.26 22.44 -23.68
CA PRO A 144 3.98 21.26 -24.18
C PRO A 144 4.16 20.21 -23.06
N PHE A 145 4.08 18.94 -23.44
CA PHE A 145 4.17 17.83 -22.46
C PHE A 145 5.54 17.72 -21.81
N GLY A 146 5.52 17.34 -20.54
CA GLY A 146 6.66 16.80 -19.81
C GLY A 146 7.53 17.83 -19.09
N VAL A 147 8.45 17.30 -18.33
CA VAL A 147 9.37 18.04 -17.46
C VAL A 147 10.38 18.87 -18.27
N HIS A 148 10.64 18.49 -19.53
CA HIS A 148 11.60 19.16 -20.42
C HIS A 148 11.08 20.48 -21.02
N ALA A 149 9.78 20.75 -20.94
CA ALA A 149 9.17 21.95 -21.54
C ALA A 149 9.31 23.23 -20.68
N GLY A 150 10.04 23.17 -19.58
CA GLY A 150 10.25 24.32 -18.69
C GLY A 150 9.14 24.46 -17.61
N VAL A 151 9.41 25.36 -16.66
CA VAL A 151 8.51 25.62 -15.53
C VAL A 151 7.71 26.91 -15.84
N TYR A 152 6.40 26.76 -16.07
CA TYR A 152 5.48 27.85 -16.33
C TYR A 152 4.50 28.02 -15.18
N TRP A 153 4.02 29.25 -14.94
CA TRP A 153 3.08 29.57 -13.86
C TRP A 153 1.86 28.63 -13.79
N PRO A 154 1.18 28.30 -14.90
CA PRO A 154 0.06 27.35 -14.86
C PRO A 154 0.46 25.98 -14.33
N ARG A 155 1.68 25.52 -14.61
CA ARG A 155 2.18 24.23 -14.16
C ARG A 155 2.55 24.25 -12.68
N ILE A 156 3.10 25.38 -12.19
CA ILE A 156 3.37 25.57 -10.75
C ILE A 156 2.05 25.52 -9.98
N LEU A 157 1.04 26.26 -10.45
CA LEU A 157 -0.29 26.28 -9.83
C LEU A 157 -0.96 24.90 -9.89
N ALA A 158 -0.87 24.21 -11.03
CA ALA A 158 -1.38 22.86 -11.17
C ALA A 158 -0.75 21.92 -10.15
N ALA A 159 0.57 21.92 -10.03
CA ALA A 159 1.28 21.06 -9.07
C ALA A 159 0.92 21.39 -7.62
N ALA A 160 0.89 22.67 -7.24
CA ALA A 160 0.55 23.08 -5.89
C ALA A 160 -0.90 22.72 -5.52
N LEU A 161 -1.88 23.03 -6.38
CA LEU A 161 -3.29 22.68 -6.17
C LEU A 161 -3.49 21.18 -6.16
N SER A 162 -2.85 20.46 -7.08
CA SER A 162 -3.00 19.03 -7.20
C SER A 162 -2.53 18.25 -5.98
N LEU A 163 -1.54 18.73 -5.26
CA LEU A 163 -1.05 18.08 -4.04
C LEU A 163 -1.84 18.48 -2.80
N SER A 164 -2.18 19.77 -2.67
CA SER A 164 -2.90 20.27 -1.49
C SER A 164 -4.35 19.83 -1.44
N THR A 165 -5.05 19.85 -2.58
CA THR A 165 -6.48 19.48 -2.66
C THR A 165 -6.74 18.02 -2.29
N PRO A 166 -6.09 17.02 -2.88
CA PRO A 166 -6.31 15.64 -2.50
C PRO A 166 -5.87 15.36 -1.06
N GLY A 167 -4.83 16.02 -0.56
CA GLY A 167 -4.45 15.93 0.85
C GLY A 167 -5.60 16.35 1.77
N ALA A 168 -6.26 17.47 1.50
CA ALA A 168 -7.43 17.91 2.24
C ALA A 168 -8.61 16.92 2.12
N PHE A 169 -8.93 16.44 0.92
CA PHE A 169 -10.00 15.47 0.72
C PHE A 169 -9.71 14.12 1.41
N MET A 170 -8.47 13.63 1.38
CA MET A 170 -8.10 12.41 2.09
C MET A 170 -8.29 12.52 3.60
N VAL A 171 -8.01 13.69 4.18
CA VAL A 171 -8.28 13.97 5.60
C VAL A 171 -9.77 13.97 5.88
N LEU A 172 -10.56 14.71 5.09
CA LEU A 172 -12.02 14.81 5.25
C LEU A 172 -12.71 13.45 5.11
N LEU A 173 -12.28 12.62 4.16
CA LEU A 173 -12.86 11.32 3.88
C LEU A 173 -12.25 10.19 4.73
N ARG A 174 -11.28 10.50 5.59
CA ARG A 174 -10.52 9.50 6.36
C ARG A 174 -10.01 8.37 5.45
N ALA A 175 -9.36 8.77 4.36
CA ALA A 175 -8.83 7.88 3.33
C ALA A 175 -7.37 8.20 3.02
N SER A 176 -6.56 8.42 4.06
CA SER A 176 -5.16 8.81 3.91
C SER A 176 -4.34 7.72 3.24
N HIS A 177 -3.73 8.07 2.10
CA HIS A 177 -2.79 7.22 1.37
C HIS A 177 -1.69 8.09 0.73
N PRO A 178 -0.59 8.37 1.44
CA PRO A 178 0.45 9.29 0.98
C PRO A 178 1.01 9.02 -0.41
N PRO A 179 1.21 7.76 -0.87
CA PRO A 179 1.71 7.49 -2.21
C PRO A 179 0.86 8.10 -3.34
N ALA A 180 -0.43 8.32 -3.12
CA ALA A 180 -1.31 8.96 -4.11
C ALA A 180 -0.92 10.41 -4.41
N GLY A 181 -0.14 11.07 -3.54
CA GLY A 181 0.46 12.36 -3.82
C GLY A 181 1.38 12.36 -5.05
N ALA A 182 2.12 11.26 -5.27
CA ALA A 182 2.90 11.11 -6.49
C ALA A 182 2.01 10.93 -7.73
N THR A 183 0.90 10.21 -7.62
CA THR A 183 -0.07 10.04 -8.69
C THR A 183 -0.64 11.37 -9.15
N THR A 184 -1.08 12.21 -8.20
CA THR A 184 -1.66 13.51 -8.54
C THR A 184 -0.66 14.44 -9.23
N LEU A 185 0.62 14.43 -8.81
CA LEU A 185 1.68 15.21 -9.43
C LEU A 185 1.99 14.75 -10.86
N ILE A 186 2.03 13.44 -11.11
CA ILE A 186 2.25 12.88 -12.45
C ILE A 186 1.18 13.39 -13.43
N VAL A 187 -0.07 13.45 -12.98
CA VAL A 187 -1.19 13.94 -13.79
C VAL A 187 -1.14 15.45 -13.97
N SER A 188 -0.96 16.22 -12.91
CA SER A 188 -0.97 17.68 -12.96
C SER A 188 0.21 18.30 -13.69
N LEU A 189 1.35 17.59 -13.74
CA LEU A 189 2.51 17.98 -14.53
C LEU A 189 2.36 17.61 -16.02
N GLY A 190 1.28 16.94 -16.41
CA GLY A 190 1.02 16.53 -17.79
C GLY A 190 1.89 15.35 -18.27
N ILE A 191 2.51 14.61 -17.35
CA ILE A 191 3.30 13.40 -17.70
C ILE A 191 2.34 12.31 -18.20
N ILE A 192 1.21 12.14 -17.50
CA ILE A 192 0.12 11.24 -17.85
C ILE A 192 -1.17 12.03 -17.67
N SER A 193 -1.84 12.39 -18.77
CA SER A 193 -3.00 13.27 -18.72
C SER A 193 -4.17 12.81 -19.56
N LYS A 194 -3.99 11.74 -20.38
CA LYS A 194 -5.09 11.21 -21.17
C LYS A 194 -6.07 10.44 -20.30
N PRO A 195 -7.39 10.69 -20.39
CA PRO A 195 -8.39 10.04 -19.55
C PRO A 195 -8.30 8.50 -19.56
N LYS A 196 -7.99 7.89 -20.69
CA LYS A 196 -7.77 6.44 -20.81
C LYS A 196 -6.62 5.95 -19.91
N GLU A 197 -5.53 6.71 -19.85
CA GLU A 197 -4.35 6.36 -19.04
C GLU A 197 -4.67 6.50 -17.54
N LEU A 198 -5.49 7.48 -17.16
CA LEU A 198 -5.95 7.64 -15.77
C LEU A 198 -6.75 6.42 -15.29
N VAL A 199 -7.63 5.90 -16.15
CA VAL A 199 -8.37 4.66 -15.84
C VAL A 199 -7.41 3.47 -15.72
N ILE A 200 -6.38 3.38 -16.57
CA ILE A 200 -5.38 2.30 -16.48
C ILE A 200 -4.61 2.38 -15.16
N ILE A 201 -4.26 3.58 -14.68
CA ILE A 201 -3.62 3.76 -13.37
C ILE A 201 -4.52 3.19 -12.26
N GLU A 202 -5.80 3.53 -12.23
CA GLU A 202 -6.71 3.07 -11.20
C GLU A 202 -6.91 1.55 -11.25
N VAL A 203 -6.98 0.97 -12.46
CA VAL A 203 -7.01 -0.49 -12.63
C VAL A 203 -5.72 -1.14 -12.12
N ALA A 204 -4.56 -0.55 -12.39
CA ALA A 204 -3.28 -1.03 -11.87
C ALA A 204 -3.22 -0.99 -10.34
N VAL A 205 -3.74 0.08 -9.73
CA VAL A 205 -3.88 0.19 -8.26
C VAL A 205 -4.78 -0.91 -7.72
N PHE A 206 -5.91 -1.15 -8.36
CA PHE A 206 -6.84 -2.21 -7.95
C PHE A 206 -6.18 -3.59 -8.02
N LEU A 207 -5.46 -3.90 -9.09
CA LEU A 207 -4.73 -5.16 -9.24
C LEU A 207 -3.63 -5.32 -8.18
N LEU A 208 -2.88 -4.25 -7.91
CA LEU A 208 -1.86 -4.22 -6.87
C LEU A 208 -2.45 -4.48 -5.48
N VAL A 209 -3.57 -3.86 -5.16
CA VAL A 209 -4.29 -4.07 -3.89
C VAL A 209 -4.82 -5.50 -3.79
N ALA A 210 -5.42 -6.03 -4.87
CA ALA A 210 -5.91 -7.40 -4.90
C ALA A 210 -4.77 -8.41 -4.67
N GLN A 211 -3.63 -8.20 -5.31
CA GLN A 211 -2.44 -9.02 -5.11
C GLN A 211 -1.91 -8.92 -3.68
N ALA A 212 -1.80 -7.71 -3.12
CA ALA A 212 -1.37 -7.50 -1.75
C ALA A 212 -2.32 -8.15 -0.74
N LEU A 213 -3.64 -8.11 -1.00
CA LEU A 213 -4.64 -8.80 -0.19
C LEU A 213 -4.39 -10.31 -0.14
N VAL A 214 -4.17 -10.91 -1.29
CA VAL A 214 -3.89 -12.35 -1.39
C VAL A 214 -2.58 -12.70 -0.68
N ILE A 215 -1.50 -12.00 -1.00
CA ILE A 215 -0.17 -12.29 -0.48
C ILE A 215 -0.12 -12.11 1.05
N ASN A 216 -0.57 -10.97 1.57
CA ASN A 216 -0.53 -10.70 3.01
C ASN A 216 -1.38 -11.72 3.79
N ARG A 217 -2.53 -12.12 3.26
CA ARG A 217 -3.38 -13.13 3.91
C ARG A 217 -2.79 -14.52 3.85
N LEU A 218 -2.21 -14.93 2.74
CA LEU A 218 -1.48 -16.20 2.63
C LEU A 218 -0.27 -16.24 3.56
N ALA A 219 0.41 -15.11 3.76
CA ALA A 219 1.49 -14.98 4.75
C ALA A 219 1.02 -15.12 6.20
N GLY A 220 -0.30 -15.11 6.46
CA GLY A 220 -0.90 -15.21 7.79
C GLY A 220 -1.14 -13.86 8.47
N LEU A 221 -0.96 -12.74 7.78
CA LEU A 221 -1.23 -11.42 8.33
C LEU A 221 -2.74 -11.14 8.36
N PRO A 222 -3.29 -10.51 9.41
CA PRO A 222 -4.70 -10.10 9.49
C PRO A 222 -4.96 -8.86 8.63
N TYR A 223 -4.60 -8.93 7.35
CA TYR A 223 -4.76 -7.83 6.42
C TYR A 223 -6.24 -7.56 6.13
N PRO A 224 -6.73 -6.31 6.25
CA PRO A 224 -8.14 -5.99 6.10
C PRO A 224 -8.62 -6.25 4.67
N ILE A 225 -9.88 -6.70 4.50
CA ILE A 225 -10.48 -6.90 3.17
C ILE A 225 -10.76 -5.56 2.50
N TRP A 226 -11.22 -4.58 3.28
CA TRP A 226 -11.62 -3.28 2.77
C TRP A 226 -11.14 -2.15 3.68
N ARG A 227 -11.73 -2.02 4.86
CA ARG A 227 -11.47 -0.92 5.79
C ARG A 227 -10.58 -1.38 6.93
N TRP A 228 -9.59 -0.56 7.28
CA TRP A 228 -8.80 -0.76 8.49
C TRP A 228 -9.73 -0.71 9.72
N ARG A 229 -9.52 -1.61 10.64
CA ARG A 229 -10.17 -1.64 11.95
C ARG A 229 -9.08 -1.60 13.00
N GLU A 230 -9.26 -0.74 13.99
CA GLU A 230 -8.39 -0.73 15.15
C GLU A 230 -8.47 -2.10 15.82
N ILE A 231 -7.33 -2.80 15.92
CA ILE A 231 -7.25 -4.05 16.65
C ILE A 231 -7.26 -3.65 18.12
N SER A 232 -8.44 -3.74 18.76
CA SER A 232 -8.59 -3.49 20.19
C SER A 232 -7.57 -4.34 20.93
N LYS A 233 -6.70 -3.69 21.70
CA LYS A 233 -5.86 -4.36 22.66
C LYS A 233 -6.80 -4.93 23.74
N ALA A 234 -7.12 -6.22 23.61
CA ALA A 234 -7.80 -6.98 24.65
C ALA A 234 -6.79 -7.33 25.74
#